data_c0fd05edab1d79a6d88b7ccdd3add40d
#
_entry.id   c0fd05edab1d79a6d88b7ccdd3add40d
#
_cell.length_a   1.000
_cell.length_b   1.000
_cell.length_c   1.000
_cell.angle_alpha   90.00
_cell.angle_beta   90.00
_cell.angle_gamma   90.00
#
_symmetry.space_group_name_H-M   'P 1'
#
loop_
_entity.id
_entity.type
_entity.pdbx_description
1 polymer ?
#
loop_
_entity_poly.entity_id
_entity_poly.type
_entity_poly.pdbx_seq_one_letter_code
_entity_poly.pdbx_strand_id
1 'polypeptide(L)'
;IDFSAGGFQSKFGDKLSSVLDITYRKPTQFGATVEASFLGGSASLDMISKDKRWTAITGVRYRNNSLLVNSQETQTNYAPSFVDVQTAINFQASSKWQWSFLGNISQNKYNYEPLTRQTNFGTIDNPQALLVFYEGQERDQYQTFFGAIKTTFKASDVSTYKFVGAVFHTLEKEHFDILAEYRLAEIDTNIGSETLGDVSFSRGIGSQLNHARNDLDALIANAEFKGIHDWKNNLVEWGVKYTRESIRDRISEWEVIDSAGFALNPPRFLPKKDEPYTIYNGPLAPYQDVRAINFNTINRFSGYLQWSRKAYLGTSVKWYTLGV
;
A
#
# COMPACT_ATOMS: atom_id res chain seq x y z
N ILE A 1 8.76 9.84 -17.67
CA ILE A 1 8.95 8.83 -16.62
C ILE A 1 10.21 8.07 -16.95
N ASP A 2 11.16 8.05 -16.03
CA ASP A 2 12.41 7.31 -16.14
C ASP A 2 12.41 6.17 -15.13
N PHE A 3 12.63 4.95 -15.60
CA PHE A 3 12.68 3.75 -14.79
C PHE A 3 14.07 3.12 -14.82
N SER A 4 14.62 2.83 -13.63
CA SER A 4 15.91 2.15 -13.48
C SER A 4 15.71 0.92 -12.61
N ALA A 5 15.95 -0.27 -13.17
CA ALA A 5 15.79 -1.56 -12.49
C ALA A 5 17.01 -1.96 -11.63
N GLY A 6 18.08 -1.15 -11.63
CA GLY A 6 19.31 -1.36 -10.88
C GLY A 6 20.42 -0.47 -11.41
N GLY A 7 21.55 -0.40 -10.71
CA GLY A 7 22.69 0.44 -11.09
C GLY A 7 22.38 1.93 -11.15
N PHE A 8 21.42 2.38 -10.33
CA PHE A 8 21.00 3.78 -10.33
C PHE A 8 22.01 4.70 -9.66
N GLN A 9 21.91 5.97 -10.00
CA GLN A 9 22.83 7.02 -9.57
C GLN A 9 22.77 7.24 -8.06
N SER A 10 23.87 7.69 -7.45
CA SER A 10 23.98 7.93 -5.99
C SER A 10 22.93 8.89 -5.42
N LYS A 11 22.42 9.82 -6.26
CA LYS A 11 21.35 10.74 -5.86
C LYS A 11 20.04 10.05 -5.45
N PHE A 12 19.87 8.76 -5.78
CA PHE A 12 18.73 7.93 -5.44
C PHE A 12 19.04 6.98 -4.29
N GLY A 13 19.73 7.44 -3.27
CA GLY A 13 20.06 6.64 -2.08
C GLY A 13 18.82 5.98 -1.44
N ASP A 14 19.08 5.01 -0.56
CA ASP A 14 18.06 4.24 0.19
C ASP A 14 17.11 3.40 -0.70
N LYS A 15 17.57 2.95 -1.87
CA LYS A 15 16.79 2.11 -2.78
C LYS A 15 17.37 0.70 -2.86
N LEU A 16 16.50 -0.30 -2.74
CA LEU A 16 16.88 -1.72 -2.72
C LEU A 16 16.74 -2.40 -4.09
N SER A 17 15.79 -1.97 -4.93
CA SER A 17 15.47 -2.70 -6.16
C SER A 17 15.40 -1.83 -7.40
N SER A 18 14.62 -0.76 -7.37
CA SER A 18 14.39 0.07 -8.55
C SER A 18 14.06 1.51 -8.19
N VAL A 19 14.18 2.41 -9.16
CA VAL A 19 13.80 3.82 -9.08
C VAL A 19 12.87 4.15 -10.22
N LEU A 20 11.77 4.81 -9.89
CA LEU A 20 10.85 5.45 -10.82
C LEU A 20 10.92 6.96 -10.60
N ASP A 21 11.51 7.69 -11.56
CA ASP A 21 11.60 9.15 -11.54
C ASP A 21 10.50 9.74 -12.42
N ILE A 22 9.59 10.49 -11.78
CA ILE A 22 8.41 11.06 -12.45
C ILE A 22 8.56 12.56 -12.56
N THR A 23 8.61 13.03 -13.79
CA THR A 23 8.59 14.46 -14.09
C THR A 23 7.23 14.84 -14.67
N TYR A 24 6.53 15.76 -14.00
CA TYR A 24 5.26 16.29 -14.51
C TYR A 24 5.52 17.21 -15.69
N ARG A 25 4.69 17.07 -16.72
CA ARG A 25 4.70 18.00 -17.86
C ARG A 25 4.27 19.40 -17.42
N LYS A 26 4.68 20.41 -18.18
CA LYS A 26 4.20 21.78 -18.01
C LYS A 26 3.19 22.07 -19.13
N PRO A 27 1.94 22.43 -18.80
CA PRO A 27 0.96 22.81 -19.81
C PRO A 27 1.44 23.99 -20.65
N THR A 28 1.17 23.93 -21.94
CA THR A 28 1.46 25.01 -22.91
C THR A 28 0.19 25.75 -23.31
N GLN A 29 -0.97 25.20 -23.01
CA GLN A 29 -2.29 25.75 -23.25
C GLN A 29 -3.29 25.24 -22.20
N PHE A 30 -4.45 25.88 -22.10
CA PHE A 30 -5.55 25.36 -21.31
C PHE A 30 -6.07 24.06 -21.92
N GLY A 31 -6.37 23.08 -21.08
CA GLY A 31 -6.93 21.79 -21.47
C GLY A 31 -7.75 21.18 -20.36
N ALA A 32 -8.73 20.40 -20.71
CA ALA A 32 -9.51 19.59 -19.79
C ALA A 32 -9.70 18.19 -20.38
N THR A 33 -9.58 17.18 -19.53
CA THR A 33 -9.85 15.80 -19.89
C THR A 33 -10.80 15.20 -18.86
N VAL A 34 -11.82 14.51 -19.32
CA VAL A 34 -12.77 13.77 -18.48
C VAL A 34 -12.83 12.35 -19.02
N GLU A 35 -12.69 11.39 -18.13
CA GLU A 35 -12.82 9.96 -18.42
C GLU A 35 -13.88 9.37 -17.51
N ALA A 36 -14.71 8.50 -18.05
CA ALA A 36 -15.74 7.78 -17.31
C ALA A 36 -15.74 6.30 -17.73
N SER A 37 -15.94 5.43 -16.77
CA SER A 37 -16.05 3.99 -16.97
C SER A 37 -16.99 3.39 -15.92
N PHE A 38 -17.36 2.13 -16.07
CA PHE A 38 -18.14 1.39 -15.06
C PHE A 38 -17.39 1.24 -13.73
N LEU A 39 -16.07 1.38 -13.73
CA LEU A 39 -15.23 1.27 -12.53
C LEU A 39 -14.96 2.63 -11.87
N GLY A 40 -15.43 3.74 -12.45
CA GLY A 40 -15.21 5.08 -11.91
C GLY A 40 -14.92 6.11 -12.98
N GLY A 41 -14.36 7.24 -12.57
CA GLY A 41 -14.04 8.32 -13.48
C GLY A 41 -12.86 9.16 -13.02
N SER A 42 -12.35 9.95 -13.94
CA SER A 42 -11.31 10.94 -13.68
C SER A 42 -11.59 12.24 -14.43
N ALA A 43 -11.13 13.34 -13.85
CA ALA A 43 -11.09 14.63 -14.54
C ALA A 43 -9.73 15.29 -14.29
N SER A 44 -9.18 15.93 -15.30
CA SER A 44 -7.95 16.71 -15.18
C SER A 44 -8.06 18.04 -15.89
N LEU A 45 -7.40 19.05 -15.31
CA LEU A 45 -7.33 20.40 -15.83
C LEU A 45 -5.87 20.82 -16.01
N ASP A 46 -5.56 21.30 -17.18
CA ASP A 46 -4.32 21.95 -17.54
C ASP A 46 -4.53 23.45 -17.57
N MET A 47 -3.77 24.17 -16.81
CA MET A 47 -3.90 25.62 -16.69
C MET A 47 -2.58 26.31 -16.96
N ILE A 48 -2.65 27.45 -17.65
CA ILE A 48 -1.51 28.33 -17.91
C ILE A 48 -1.96 29.79 -17.81
N SER A 49 -1.15 30.62 -17.16
CA SER A 49 -1.39 32.07 -17.11
C SER A 49 -1.09 32.75 -18.44
N LYS A 50 -1.70 33.93 -18.69
CA LYS A 50 -1.50 34.70 -19.90
C LYS A 50 -0.03 35.09 -20.11
N ASP A 51 0.69 35.39 -19.05
CA ASP A 51 2.13 35.72 -19.06
C ASP A 51 3.03 34.45 -19.08
N LYS A 52 2.42 33.26 -19.14
CA LYS A 52 3.07 31.92 -19.13
C LYS A 52 4.01 31.67 -17.94
N ARG A 53 3.93 32.47 -16.90
CA ARG A 53 4.76 32.31 -15.69
C ARG A 53 4.19 31.23 -14.74
N TRP A 54 2.89 31.02 -14.73
CA TRP A 54 2.21 29.98 -13.95
C TRP A 54 1.70 28.87 -14.84
N THR A 55 1.97 27.65 -14.47
CA THR A 55 1.33 26.47 -15.04
C THR A 55 0.88 25.55 -13.91
N ALA A 56 -0.28 24.94 -14.08
CA ALA A 56 -0.79 23.96 -13.14
C ALA A 56 -1.47 22.79 -13.87
N ILE A 57 -1.32 21.61 -13.29
CA ILE A 57 -2.09 20.42 -13.64
C ILE A 57 -2.77 19.99 -12.37
N THR A 58 -4.09 19.86 -12.41
CA THR A 58 -4.88 19.31 -11.29
C THR A 58 -5.73 18.18 -11.81
N GLY A 59 -5.72 17.07 -11.13
CA GLY A 59 -6.54 15.90 -11.44
C GLY A 59 -7.28 15.38 -10.22
N VAL A 60 -8.48 14.87 -10.44
CA VAL A 60 -9.26 14.10 -9.48
C VAL A 60 -9.61 12.76 -10.11
N ARG A 61 -9.54 11.71 -9.32
CA ARG A 61 -9.86 10.37 -9.75
C ARG A 61 -10.65 9.64 -8.66
N TYR A 62 -11.68 8.95 -9.08
CA TYR A 62 -12.45 8.02 -8.25
C TYR A 62 -12.52 6.67 -8.95
N ARG A 63 -12.29 5.60 -8.21
CA ARG A 63 -12.50 4.24 -8.69
C ARG A 63 -13.17 3.38 -7.62
N ASN A 64 -14.00 2.45 -8.11
CA ASN A 64 -14.61 1.38 -7.32
C ASN A 64 -14.51 0.10 -8.14
N ASN A 65 -13.67 -0.81 -7.71
CA ASN A 65 -13.40 -2.05 -8.42
C ASN A 65 -14.29 -3.22 -7.95
N SER A 66 -15.30 -2.97 -7.11
CA SER A 66 -16.19 -4.01 -6.58
C SER A 66 -16.90 -4.78 -7.71
N LEU A 67 -17.35 -4.10 -8.77
CA LEU A 67 -17.97 -4.75 -9.92
C LEU A 67 -17.03 -5.74 -10.63
N LEU A 68 -15.76 -5.40 -10.76
CA LEU A 68 -14.77 -6.29 -11.38
C LEU A 68 -14.47 -7.49 -10.49
N VAL A 69 -14.30 -7.27 -9.19
CA VAL A 69 -14.03 -8.35 -8.23
C VAL A 69 -15.22 -9.28 -8.12
N ASN A 70 -16.43 -8.74 -7.99
CA ASN A 70 -17.66 -9.54 -7.84
C ASN A 70 -18.08 -10.25 -9.14
N SER A 71 -17.55 -9.86 -10.30
CA SER A 71 -17.76 -10.59 -11.57
C SER A 71 -16.87 -11.82 -11.70
N GLN A 72 -15.88 -11.98 -10.85
CA GLN A 72 -15.04 -13.17 -10.80
C GLN A 72 -15.66 -14.17 -9.81
N GLU A 73 -15.56 -15.44 -10.10
CA GLU A 73 -15.98 -16.50 -9.17
C GLU A 73 -15.03 -16.60 -7.96
N THR A 74 -14.91 -15.49 -7.22
CA THR A 74 -14.15 -15.46 -5.97
C THR A 74 -15.08 -15.79 -4.82
N GLN A 75 -14.60 -16.56 -3.86
CA GLN A 75 -15.35 -16.89 -2.64
C GLN A 75 -15.27 -15.77 -1.59
N THR A 76 -15.23 -14.51 -2.05
CA THR A 76 -15.10 -13.34 -1.17
C THR A 76 -15.87 -12.16 -1.73
N ASN A 77 -16.49 -11.39 -0.87
CA ASN A 77 -17.08 -10.10 -1.22
C ASN A 77 -16.07 -9.00 -0.85
N TYR A 78 -15.29 -8.58 -1.83
CA TYR A 78 -14.25 -7.58 -1.67
C TYR A 78 -14.57 -6.31 -2.47
N ALA A 79 -14.63 -5.18 -1.80
CA ALA A 79 -15.06 -3.92 -2.40
C ALA A 79 -13.99 -2.80 -2.22
N PRO A 80 -12.92 -2.82 -3.04
CA PRO A 80 -11.91 -1.76 -3.00
C PRO A 80 -12.40 -0.52 -3.73
N SER A 81 -12.27 0.63 -3.07
CA SER A 81 -12.55 1.92 -3.65
C SER A 81 -11.49 2.95 -3.27
N PHE A 82 -11.25 3.91 -4.15
CA PHE A 82 -10.37 5.01 -3.83
C PHE A 82 -10.79 6.32 -4.50
N VAL A 83 -10.40 7.41 -3.87
CA VAL A 83 -10.45 8.76 -4.41
C VAL A 83 -9.11 9.42 -4.18
N ASP A 84 -8.62 10.13 -5.19
CA ASP A 84 -7.42 10.95 -5.06
C ASP A 84 -7.58 12.28 -5.80
N VAL A 85 -6.93 13.30 -5.25
CA VAL A 85 -6.77 14.62 -5.85
C VAL A 85 -5.29 14.94 -5.87
N GLN A 86 -4.76 15.27 -7.03
CA GLN A 86 -3.37 15.60 -7.22
C GLN A 86 -3.23 16.92 -7.96
N THR A 87 -2.28 17.75 -7.53
CA THR A 87 -1.98 19.01 -8.22
C THR A 87 -0.48 19.24 -8.31
N ALA A 88 -0.03 19.69 -9.47
CA ALA A 88 1.34 20.12 -9.73
C ALA A 88 1.32 21.53 -10.27
N ILE A 89 1.96 22.47 -9.57
CA ILE A 89 2.01 23.87 -9.91
C ILE A 89 3.47 24.28 -10.16
N ASN A 90 3.73 25.03 -11.21
CA ASN A 90 5.03 25.62 -11.49
C ASN A 90 4.89 27.13 -11.65
N PHE A 91 5.83 27.86 -11.06
CA PHE A 91 5.92 29.31 -11.15
C PHE A 91 7.32 29.75 -11.54
N GLN A 92 7.45 30.44 -12.65
CA GLN A 92 8.70 31.06 -13.10
C GLN A 92 8.79 32.49 -12.57
N ALA A 93 9.44 32.65 -11.39
CA ALA A 93 9.56 33.97 -10.74
C ALA A 93 10.45 34.91 -11.53
N SER A 94 11.57 34.40 -12.11
CA SER A 94 12.46 35.12 -12.99
C SER A 94 13.19 34.14 -13.92
N SER A 95 14.08 34.62 -14.80
CA SER A 95 14.94 33.75 -15.62
C SER A 95 15.82 32.79 -14.79
N LYS A 96 16.14 33.18 -13.56
CA LYS A 96 16.98 32.39 -12.63
C LYS A 96 16.22 31.60 -11.59
N TRP A 97 14.97 31.99 -11.23
CA TRP A 97 14.22 31.38 -10.15
C TRP A 97 12.95 30.70 -10.64
N GLN A 98 12.80 29.42 -10.30
CA GLN A 98 11.59 28.65 -10.52
C GLN A 98 11.14 28.00 -9.21
N TRP A 99 9.84 28.02 -8.96
CA TRP A 99 9.17 27.33 -7.86
C TRP A 99 8.27 26.23 -8.44
N SER A 100 8.20 25.14 -7.75
CA SER A 100 7.28 24.04 -8.09
C SER A 100 6.63 23.55 -6.80
N PHE A 101 5.35 23.26 -6.86
CA PHE A 101 4.58 22.65 -5.80
C PHE A 101 3.95 21.37 -6.34
N LEU A 102 3.95 20.32 -5.52
CA LEU A 102 3.23 19.07 -5.76
C LEU A 102 2.43 18.71 -4.53
N GLY A 103 1.12 18.52 -4.68
CA GLY A 103 0.22 18.09 -3.63
C GLY A 103 -0.58 16.87 -4.04
N ASN A 104 -0.85 15.98 -3.08
CA ASN A 104 -1.72 14.84 -3.25
C ASN A 104 -2.52 14.60 -1.97
N ILE A 105 -3.80 14.33 -2.11
CA ILE A 105 -4.68 13.85 -1.05
C ILE A 105 -5.37 12.62 -1.59
N SER A 106 -5.29 11.51 -0.87
CA SER A 106 -5.96 10.28 -1.29
C SER A 106 -6.62 9.57 -0.11
N GLN A 107 -7.68 8.85 -0.42
CA GLN A 107 -8.34 7.93 0.48
C GLN A 107 -8.60 6.62 -0.25
N ASN A 108 -8.12 5.52 0.35
CA ASN A 108 -8.41 4.17 -0.08
C ASN A 108 -9.27 3.49 0.99
N LYS A 109 -10.27 2.74 0.56
CA LYS A 109 -11.13 1.92 1.43
C LYS A 109 -11.18 0.51 0.87
N TYR A 110 -11.05 -0.45 1.77
CA TYR A 110 -11.17 -1.85 1.48
C TYR A 110 -12.19 -2.45 2.44
N ASN A 111 -13.31 -2.93 1.89
CA ASN A 111 -14.28 -3.68 2.64
C ASN A 111 -14.17 -5.14 2.20
N TYR A 112 -14.06 -6.04 3.16
CA TYR A 112 -13.97 -7.47 2.92
C TYR A 112 -14.98 -8.19 3.82
N GLU A 113 -15.81 -9.02 3.21
CA GLU A 113 -16.76 -9.90 3.87
C GLU A 113 -16.46 -11.33 3.40
N PRO A 114 -15.95 -12.20 4.28
CA PRO A 114 -15.72 -13.59 3.92
C PRO A 114 -17.04 -14.30 3.68
N LEU A 115 -17.08 -15.15 2.66
CA LEU A 115 -18.25 -15.96 2.34
C LEU A 115 -18.09 -17.37 2.89
N THR A 116 -19.21 -17.99 3.26
CA THR A 116 -19.27 -19.39 3.68
C THR A 116 -18.59 -20.28 2.63
N ARG A 117 -17.75 -21.20 3.11
CA ARG A 117 -17.00 -22.14 2.26
C ARG A 117 -17.33 -23.56 2.60
N GLN A 118 -17.36 -24.39 1.57
CA GLN A 118 -17.42 -25.84 1.68
C GLN A 118 -16.20 -26.45 1.02
N THR A 119 -15.54 -27.35 1.71
CA THR A 119 -14.43 -28.14 1.17
C THR A 119 -14.72 -29.62 1.37
N ASN A 120 -14.86 -30.35 0.28
CA ASN A 120 -15.11 -31.78 0.32
C ASN A 120 -13.79 -32.56 0.40
N PHE A 121 -13.74 -33.58 1.21
CA PHE A 121 -12.58 -34.43 1.42
C PHE A 121 -13.02 -35.85 1.84
N GLY A 122 -12.07 -36.73 2.13
CA GLY A 122 -12.34 -38.11 2.52
C GLY A 122 -12.19 -39.09 1.36
N THR A 123 -12.81 -40.25 1.47
CA THR A 123 -12.79 -41.32 0.46
C THR A 123 -14.16 -41.44 -0.22
N ILE A 124 -14.24 -42.20 -1.30
CA ILE A 124 -15.51 -42.46 -1.98
C ILE A 124 -16.51 -43.14 -1.05
N ASP A 125 -16.01 -44.01 -0.16
CA ASP A 125 -16.86 -44.74 0.80
C ASP A 125 -17.24 -43.93 2.04
N ASN A 126 -16.50 -42.85 2.30
CA ASN A 126 -16.75 -41.93 3.44
C ASN A 126 -16.41 -40.50 3.05
N PRO A 127 -17.19 -39.89 2.18
CA PRO A 127 -16.98 -38.49 1.79
C PRO A 127 -17.48 -37.56 2.89
N GLN A 128 -16.69 -36.55 3.18
CA GLN A 128 -16.96 -35.55 4.21
C GLN A 128 -16.81 -34.15 3.64
N ALA A 129 -17.41 -33.19 4.28
CA ALA A 129 -17.23 -31.77 3.99
C ALA A 129 -16.86 -31.00 5.24
N LEU A 130 -15.92 -30.08 5.11
CA LEU A 130 -15.70 -29.01 6.06
C LEU A 130 -16.48 -27.79 5.58
N LEU A 131 -17.44 -27.37 6.41
CA LEU A 131 -18.19 -26.13 6.22
C LEU A 131 -17.60 -25.08 7.15
N VAL A 132 -17.28 -23.92 6.59
CA VAL A 132 -16.83 -22.77 7.37
C VAL A 132 -17.82 -21.65 7.13
N PHE A 133 -18.61 -21.34 8.14
CA PHE A 133 -19.53 -20.21 8.13
C PHE A 133 -18.82 -18.99 8.68
N TYR A 134 -18.86 -17.91 7.91
CA TYR A 134 -18.26 -16.65 8.33
C TYR A 134 -19.35 -15.63 8.63
N GLU A 135 -19.13 -14.86 9.69
CA GLU A 135 -19.89 -13.67 10.03
C GLU A 135 -18.92 -12.54 10.33
N GLY A 136 -19.32 -11.32 9.99
CA GLY A 136 -18.51 -10.14 10.23
C GLY A 136 -17.82 -9.61 8.99
N GLN A 137 -16.92 -8.67 9.19
CA GLN A 137 -16.27 -7.94 8.10
C GLN A 137 -14.95 -7.32 8.53
N GLU A 138 -14.14 -7.02 7.54
CA GLU A 138 -12.95 -6.19 7.64
C GLU A 138 -13.20 -4.86 6.91
N ARG A 139 -12.79 -3.77 7.52
CA ARG A 139 -12.87 -2.42 6.98
C ARG A 139 -11.55 -1.70 7.17
N ASP A 140 -10.84 -1.54 6.06
CA ASP A 140 -9.58 -0.83 6.07
C ASP A 140 -9.74 0.54 5.41
N GLN A 141 -9.07 1.50 5.97
CA GLN A 141 -9.05 2.86 5.47
C GLN A 141 -7.65 3.43 5.54
N TYR A 142 -7.17 3.89 4.39
CA TYR A 142 -5.86 4.54 4.26
C TYR A 142 -6.09 5.96 3.73
N GLN A 143 -5.66 6.96 4.51
CA GLN A 143 -5.71 8.36 4.11
C GLN A 143 -4.28 8.89 3.99
N THR A 144 -3.97 9.51 2.86
CA THR A 144 -2.65 10.04 2.59
C THR A 144 -2.73 11.51 2.22
N PHE A 145 -1.88 12.30 2.85
CA PHE A 145 -1.66 13.71 2.56
C PHE A 145 -0.19 13.89 2.19
N PHE A 146 0.06 14.42 1.02
CA PHE A 146 1.41 14.72 0.55
C PHE A 146 1.49 16.14 0.03
N GLY A 147 2.54 16.85 0.43
CA GLY A 147 2.87 18.16 -0.09
C GLY A 147 4.37 18.30 -0.25
N ALA A 148 4.81 18.84 -1.38
CA ALA A 148 6.21 19.15 -1.64
C ALA A 148 6.36 20.50 -2.32
N ILE A 149 7.36 21.26 -1.90
CA ILE A 149 7.80 22.49 -2.54
C ILE A 149 9.23 22.32 -3.00
N LYS A 150 9.49 22.73 -4.23
CA LYS A 150 10.84 22.75 -4.80
C LYS A 150 11.14 24.15 -5.33
N THR A 151 12.26 24.74 -4.93
CA THR A 151 12.80 25.91 -5.59
C THR A 151 14.06 25.54 -6.37
N THR A 152 14.21 26.09 -7.55
CA THR A 152 15.39 25.91 -8.42
C THR A 152 15.96 27.27 -8.71
N PHE A 153 17.23 27.46 -8.38
CA PHE A 153 17.98 28.68 -8.62
C PHE A 153 19.15 28.42 -9.57
N LYS A 154 19.12 29.03 -10.73
CA LYS A 154 20.25 29.06 -11.69
C LYS A 154 21.19 30.19 -11.33
N ALA A 155 22.27 29.88 -10.61
CA ALA A 155 23.26 30.87 -10.20
C ALA A 155 24.07 31.34 -11.39
N SER A 156 24.40 30.42 -12.31
CA SER A 156 25.10 30.66 -13.56
C SER A 156 24.70 29.64 -14.63
N ASP A 157 25.28 29.72 -15.82
CA ASP A 157 25.06 28.74 -16.89
C ASP A 157 25.59 27.35 -16.54
N VAL A 158 26.52 27.26 -15.57
CA VAL A 158 27.12 25.99 -15.13
C VAL A 158 26.63 25.53 -13.77
N SER A 159 25.96 26.36 -12.98
CA SER A 159 25.63 26.05 -11.58
C SER A 159 24.15 26.26 -11.30
N THR A 160 23.50 25.19 -10.85
CA THR A 160 22.08 25.19 -10.42
C THR A 160 21.98 24.64 -9.02
N TYR A 161 21.23 25.30 -8.16
CA TYR A 161 20.89 24.85 -6.82
C TYR A 161 19.40 24.55 -6.72
N LYS A 162 19.07 23.51 -5.95
CA LYS A 162 17.68 23.11 -5.67
C LYS A 162 17.48 22.93 -4.18
N PHE A 163 16.41 23.46 -3.68
CA PHE A 163 15.91 23.12 -2.35
C PHE A 163 14.57 22.41 -2.51
N VAL A 164 14.37 21.34 -1.76
CA VAL A 164 13.13 20.56 -1.73
C VAL A 164 12.70 20.38 -0.27
N GLY A 165 11.49 20.83 0.04
CA GLY A 165 10.80 20.50 1.30
C GLY A 165 9.61 19.62 0.98
N ALA A 166 9.42 18.53 1.71
CA ALA A 166 8.28 17.63 1.51
C ALA A 166 7.75 17.13 2.84
N VAL A 167 6.44 16.96 2.90
CA VAL A 167 5.73 16.34 4.02
C VAL A 167 4.83 15.25 3.47
N PHE A 168 4.88 14.09 4.09
CA PHE A 168 4.00 12.95 3.84
C PHE A 168 3.36 12.56 5.17
N HIS A 169 2.04 12.44 5.18
CA HIS A 169 1.28 12.01 6.34
C HIS A 169 0.32 10.91 5.92
N THR A 170 0.37 9.77 6.58
CA THR A 170 -0.59 8.69 6.40
C THR A 170 -1.30 8.38 7.70
N LEU A 171 -2.61 8.15 7.58
CA LEU A 171 -3.49 7.65 8.62
C LEU A 171 -4.09 6.33 8.11
N GLU A 172 -3.82 5.26 8.83
CA GLU A 172 -4.26 3.92 8.44
C GLU A 172 -5.10 3.31 9.56
N LYS A 173 -6.17 2.65 9.18
CA LYS A 173 -7.06 1.90 10.07
C LYS A 173 -7.30 0.54 9.44
N GLU A 174 -7.02 -0.49 10.21
CA GLU A 174 -7.30 -1.88 9.87
C GLU A 174 -8.17 -2.47 10.97
N HIS A 175 -9.46 -2.51 10.72
CA HIS A 175 -10.47 -2.88 11.70
C HIS A 175 -11.27 -4.08 11.19
N PHE A 176 -11.22 -5.17 11.91
CA PHE A 176 -12.04 -6.33 11.61
C PHE A 176 -12.64 -6.99 12.84
N ASP A 177 -13.78 -7.60 12.63
CA ASP A 177 -14.46 -8.56 13.50
C ASP A 177 -14.94 -9.69 12.60
N ILE A 178 -14.28 -10.83 12.66
CA ILE A 178 -14.59 -12.00 11.82
C ILE A 178 -14.74 -13.22 12.70
N LEU A 179 -15.94 -13.76 12.72
CA LEU A 179 -16.26 -15.05 13.32
C LEU A 179 -16.24 -16.12 12.23
N ALA A 180 -15.51 -17.20 12.47
CA ALA A 180 -15.55 -18.41 11.67
C ALA A 180 -16.10 -19.56 12.52
N GLU A 181 -17.20 -20.16 12.11
CA GLU A 181 -17.76 -21.36 12.69
C GLU A 181 -17.44 -22.56 11.81
N TYR A 182 -16.82 -23.57 12.38
CA TYR A 182 -16.40 -24.78 11.67
C TYR A 182 -17.40 -25.90 11.93
N ARG A 183 -17.86 -26.55 10.87
CA ARG A 183 -18.73 -27.72 10.93
C ARG A 183 -18.17 -28.84 10.07
N LEU A 184 -18.09 -30.03 10.64
CA LEU A 184 -17.81 -31.26 9.91
C LEU A 184 -19.15 -31.83 9.45
N ALA A 185 -19.23 -32.21 8.18
CA ALA A 185 -20.45 -32.66 7.55
C ALA A 185 -20.27 -34.01 6.83
N GLU A 186 -21.32 -34.78 6.76
CA GLU A 186 -21.44 -35.96 5.90
C GLU A 186 -22.08 -35.53 4.57
N ILE A 187 -21.64 -36.15 3.49
CA ILE A 187 -22.14 -35.87 2.12
C ILE A 187 -23.04 -37.02 1.70
N ASP A 188 -24.20 -36.73 1.11
CA ASP A 188 -25.06 -37.75 0.51
C ASP A 188 -24.36 -38.41 -0.69
N THR A 189 -24.18 -39.73 -0.57
CA THR A 189 -23.57 -40.59 -1.59
C THR A 189 -24.56 -41.46 -2.36
N ASN A 190 -25.87 -41.28 -2.10
CA ASN A 190 -26.88 -42.12 -2.75
C ASN A 190 -27.00 -41.82 -4.25
N ILE A 191 -26.50 -42.72 -5.06
CA ILE A 191 -26.53 -42.61 -6.53
C ILE A 191 -28.00 -42.72 -6.97
N GLY A 192 -28.48 -41.62 -7.56
CA GLY A 192 -29.88 -41.51 -8.00
C GLY A 192 -30.75 -40.64 -7.08
N SER A 193 -30.20 -40.13 -5.97
CA SER A 193 -30.84 -39.08 -5.17
C SER A 193 -30.66 -37.72 -5.86
N GLU A 194 -31.67 -36.84 -5.77
CA GLU A 194 -31.55 -35.43 -6.18
C GLU A 194 -30.57 -34.65 -5.30
N THR A 195 -30.25 -35.18 -4.12
CA THR A 195 -29.35 -34.60 -3.12
C THR A 195 -27.94 -35.20 -3.14
N LEU A 196 -27.60 -35.96 -4.19
CA LEU A 196 -26.25 -36.51 -4.35
C LEU A 196 -25.19 -35.41 -4.34
N GLY A 197 -24.26 -35.48 -3.38
CA GLY A 197 -23.22 -34.48 -3.19
C GLY A 197 -23.60 -33.36 -2.23
N ASP A 198 -24.83 -33.28 -1.79
CA ASP A 198 -25.27 -32.30 -0.78
C ASP A 198 -24.89 -32.74 0.63
N VAL A 199 -24.82 -31.77 1.52
CA VAL A 199 -24.57 -32.02 2.94
C VAL A 199 -25.84 -32.61 3.58
N SER A 200 -25.71 -33.84 4.06
CA SER A 200 -26.81 -34.56 4.70
C SER A 200 -26.90 -34.34 6.21
N PHE A 201 -25.76 -34.17 6.86
CA PHE A 201 -25.66 -33.95 8.31
C PHE A 201 -24.43 -33.10 8.61
N SER A 202 -24.55 -32.15 9.52
CA SER A 202 -23.39 -31.35 9.96
C SER A 202 -23.36 -31.21 11.48
N ARG A 203 -22.16 -31.18 12.03
CA ARG A 203 -21.85 -31.00 13.43
C ARG A 203 -20.82 -29.92 13.63
N GLY A 204 -21.05 -28.99 14.56
CA GLY A 204 -20.07 -28.00 14.98
C GLY A 204 -18.85 -28.65 15.61
N ILE A 205 -17.66 -28.23 15.21
CA ILE A 205 -16.37 -28.71 15.71
C ILE A 205 -15.51 -27.58 16.28
N GLY A 206 -16.03 -26.37 16.33
CA GLY A 206 -15.38 -25.22 16.93
C GLY A 206 -15.69 -23.93 16.23
N SER A 207 -15.21 -22.85 16.80
CA SER A 207 -15.28 -21.52 16.21
C SER A 207 -14.07 -20.68 16.58
N GLN A 208 -13.84 -19.62 15.80
CA GLN A 208 -12.76 -18.67 15.98
C GLN A 208 -13.27 -17.27 15.73
N LEU A 209 -13.09 -16.38 16.70
CA LEU A 209 -13.42 -14.96 16.56
C LEU A 209 -12.13 -14.15 16.57
N ASN A 210 -11.85 -13.48 15.48
CA ASN A 210 -10.74 -12.56 15.33
C ASN A 210 -11.23 -11.12 15.40
N HIS A 211 -10.53 -10.32 16.20
CA HIS A 211 -10.81 -8.90 16.37
C HIS A 211 -9.54 -8.09 16.22
N ALA A 212 -9.60 -7.01 15.45
CA ALA A 212 -8.51 -6.02 15.38
C ALA A 212 -9.04 -4.59 15.32
N ARG A 213 -8.29 -3.71 15.97
CA ARG A 213 -8.44 -2.24 15.92
C ARG A 213 -7.04 -1.64 15.87
N ASN A 214 -6.47 -1.69 14.69
CA ASN A 214 -5.12 -1.19 14.44
C ASN A 214 -5.18 0.19 13.79
N ASP A 215 -4.45 1.14 14.33
CA ASP A 215 -4.37 2.49 13.80
C ASP A 215 -2.90 2.90 13.67
N LEU A 216 -2.51 3.39 12.51
CA LEU A 216 -1.21 4.00 12.26
C LEU A 216 -1.39 5.48 11.92
N ASP A 217 -0.57 6.32 12.54
CA ASP A 217 -0.42 7.75 12.26
C ASP A 217 1.07 8.02 12.02
N ALA A 218 1.47 8.21 10.77
CA ALA A 218 2.86 8.37 10.39
C ALA A 218 3.07 9.68 9.62
N LEU A 219 3.87 10.57 10.19
CA LEU A 219 4.28 11.85 9.61
C LEU A 219 5.76 11.80 9.25
N ILE A 220 6.08 12.06 7.97
CA ILE A 220 7.45 12.10 7.44
C ILE A 220 7.69 13.49 6.85
N ALA A 221 8.67 14.20 7.35
CA ALA A 221 9.10 15.48 6.82
C ALA A 221 10.53 15.40 6.27
N ASN A 222 10.74 15.95 5.10
CA ASN A 222 12.03 15.96 4.41
C ASN A 222 12.44 17.39 4.06
N ALA A 223 13.72 17.71 4.24
CA ALA A 223 14.35 18.88 3.69
C ALA A 223 15.63 18.46 2.96
N GLU A 224 15.76 18.86 1.70
CA GLU A 224 16.88 18.46 0.86
C GLU A 224 17.45 19.68 0.13
N PHE A 225 18.77 19.78 0.10
CA PHE A 225 19.49 20.79 -0.67
C PHE A 225 20.44 20.10 -1.63
N LYS A 226 20.40 20.50 -2.92
CA LYS A 226 21.16 19.89 -4.01
C LYS A 226 21.91 20.96 -4.80
N GLY A 227 23.13 20.63 -5.22
CA GLY A 227 23.91 21.38 -6.19
C GLY A 227 24.19 20.57 -7.44
N ILE A 228 24.08 21.20 -8.58
CA ILE A 228 24.37 20.64 -9.92
C ILE A 228 25.32 21.57 -10.61
N HIS A 229 26.46 21.07 -11.00
CA HIS A 229 27.51 21.81 -11.69
C HIS A 229 27.87 21.11 -12.99
N ASP A 230 27.51 21.73 -14.10
CA ASP A 230 27.72 21.20 -15.46
C ASP A 230 28.67 22.12 -16.23
N TRP A 231 29.89 21.66 -16.45
CA TRP A 231 30.89 22.42 -17.19
C TRP A 231 31.62 21.53 -18.21
N LYS A 232 31.54 21.93 -19.45
CA LYS A 232 32.13 21.20 -20.59
C LYS A 232 31.59 19.75 -20.65
N ASN A 233 32.46 18.78 -20.29
CA ASN A 233 32.16 17.37 -20.35
C ASN A 233 31.99 16.75 -18.95
N ASN A 234 31.94 17.55 -17.90
CA ASN A 234 31.85 17.09 -16.53
C ASN A 234 30.53 17.57 -15.90
N LEU A 235 29.89 16.67 -15.16
CA LEU A 235 28.72 16.95 -14.33
C LEU A 235 29.03 16.50 -12.90
N VAL A 236 28.93 17.43 -11.96
CA VAL A 236 28.99 17.12 -10.53
C VAL A 236 27.63 17.40 -9.91
N GLU A 237 27.09 16.40 -9.26
CA GLU A 237 25.86 16.48 -8.49
C GLU A 237 26.17 16.13 -7.03
N TRP A 238 25.64 16.92 -6.12
CA TRP A 238 25.75 16.63 -4.69
C TRP A 238 24.45 17.03 -3.99
N GLY A 239 24.17 16.42 -2.86
CA GLY A 239 23.02 16.77 -2.06
C GLY A 239 23.16 16.34 -0.61
N VAL A 240 22.45 17.04 0.25
CA VAL A 240 22.26 16.72 1.66
C VAL A 240 20.78 16.69 1.94
N LYS A 241 20.33 15.72 2.72
CA LYS A 241 18.93 15.50 3.05
C LYS A 241 18.79 15.23 4.54
N TYR A 242 17.85 15.91 5.15
CA TYR A 242 17.37 15.62 6.49
C TYR A 242 15.97 15.04 6.40
N THR A 243 15.72 13.96 7.12
CA THR A 243 14.42 13.32 7.25
C THR A 243 14.06 13.20 8.72
N ARG A 244 12.86 13.62 9.07
CA ARG A 244 12.24 13.37 10.36
C ARG A 244 11.00 12.52 10.16
N GLU A 245 10.94 11.39 10.86
CA GLU A 245 9.80 10.48 10.88
C GLU A 245 9.21 10.48 12.29
N SER A 246 7.90 10.65 12.40
CA SER A 246 7.15 10.55 13.65
C SER A 246 6.03 9.54 13.43
N ILE A 247 6.11 8.43 14.11
CA ILE A 247 5.22 7.29 13.94
C ILE A 247 4.53 7.03 15.27
N ARG A 248 3.21 7.01 15.23
CA ARG A 248 2.35 6.53 16.30
C ARG A 248 1.62 5.30 15.77
N ASP A 249 1.79 4.20 16.44
CA ASP A 249 1.20 2.92 16.10
C ASP A 249 0.42 2.40 17.31
N ARG A 250 -0.83 2.02 17.09
CA ARG A 250 -1.68 1.37 18.07
C ARG A 250 -2.13 0.03 17.51
N ILE A 251 -1.79 -1.03 18.19
CA ILE A 251 -2.22 -2.38 17.90
C ILE A 251 -3.15 -2.84 19.03
N SER A 252 -4.31 -3.33 18.68
CA SER A 252 -5.26 -3.97 19.59
C SER A 252 -5.91 -5.13 18.86
N GLU A 253 -5.35 -6.30 19.06
CA GLU A 253 -5.80 -7.54 18.44
C GLU A 253 -6.07 -8.59 19.52
N TRP A 254 -7.11 -9.37 19.33
CA TRP A 254 -7.35 -10.55 20.14
C TRP A 254 -8.10 -11.61 19.35
N GLU A 255 -7.92 -12.83 19.75
CA GLU A 255 -8.51 -14.02 19.18
C GLU A 255 -9.14 -14.86 20.27
N VAL A 256 -10.37 -15.31 20.04
CA VAL A 256 -11.06 -16.29 20.90
C VAL A 256 -11.32 -17.53 20.08
N ILE A 257 -10.93 -18.68 20.62
CA ILE A 257 -11.11 -19.98 20.00
C ILE A 257 -12.00 -20.83 20.91
N ASP A 258 -13.10 -21.33 20.34
CA ASP A 258 -13.88 -22.45 20.89
C ASP A 258 -13.44 -23.73 20.18
N SER A 259 -12.73 -24.58 20.89
CA SER A 259 -12.17 -25.81 20.33
C SER A 259 -13.15 -27.01 20.47
N ALA A 260 -14.40 -26.76 20.82
CA ALA A 260 -15.40 -27.81 21.08
C ALA A 260 -14.91 -28.92 22.07
N GLY A 261 -14.04 -28.53 23.02
CA GLY A 261 -13.48 -29.42 24.02
C GLY A 261 -12.15 -30.12 23.62
N PHE A 262 -11.67 -29.92 22.38
CA PHE A 262 -10.34 -30.39 21.99
C PHE A 262 -9.25 -29.46 22.52
N ALA A 263 -8.12 -30.03 22.89
CA ALA A 263 -6.98 -29.20 23.29
C ALA A 263 -6.31 -28.53 22.08
N LEU A 264 -6.08 -27.23 22.16
CA LEU A 264 -5.41 -26.48 21.11
C LEU A 264 -3.92 -26.85 20.96
N ASN A 265 -3.27 -27.17 22.07
CA ASN A 265 -1.87 -27.60 22.13
C ASN A 265 -1.74 -28.91 22.90
N PRO A 266 -2.17 -30.07 22.35
CA PRO A 266 -2.09 -31.32 23.05
C PRO A 266 -0.66 -31.71 23.36
N PRO A 267 -0.31 -32.28 24.52
CA PRO A 267 0.98 -32.82 24.83
C PRO A 267 1.44 -33.86 23.80
N ARG A 268 2.73 -33.86 23.45
CA ARG A 268 3.29 -34.73 22.39
C ARG A 268 3.08 -36.22 22.58
N PHE A 269 2.77 -36.66 23.80
CA PHE A 269 2.68 -38.07 24.21
C PHE A 269 1.25 -38.55 24.45
N LEU A 270 0.23 -37.81 24.02
CA LEU A 270 -1.13 -38.30 24.16
C LEU A 270 -1.40 -39.50 23.24
N PRO A 271 -1.89 -40.64 23.77
CA PRO A 271 -2.16 -41.80 22.93
C PRO A 271 -3.32 -41.61 21.96
N LYS A 272 -4.24 -40.70 22.24
CA LYS A 272 -5.38 -40.34 21.39
C LYS A 272 -5.45 -38.84 21.24
N LYS A 273 -4.93 -38.33 20.12
CA LYS A 273 -4.87 -36.90 19.85
C LYS A 273 -6.17 -36.30 19.30
N ASP A 274 -7.05 -37.18 18.82
CA ASP A 274 -8.28 -36.80 18.12
C ASP A 274 -9.50 -36.74 19.05
N GLU A 275 -9.32 -37.07 20.33
CA GLU A 275 -10.38 -37.02 21.32
C GLU A 275 -10.20 -35.83 22.27
N PRO A 276 -11.30 -35.16 22.69
CA PRO A 276 -11.22 -34.13 23.71
C PRO A 276 -10.72 -34.77 25.03
N TYR A 277 -9.65 -34.25 25.61
CA TYR A 277 -9.16 -34.77 26.90
C TYR A 277 -9.37 -33.81 28.07
N THR A 278 -9.78 -32.59 27.78
CA THR A 278 -10.16 -31.59 28.77
C THR A 278 -11.38 -30.85 28.27
N ILE A 279 -12.47 -30.94 29.02
CA ILE A 279 -13.67 -30.15 28.75
C ILE A 279 -13.53 -28.85 29.55
N TYR A 280 -13.47 -27.73 28.85
CA TYR A 280 -13.45 -26.42 29.46
C TYR A 280 -14.87 -25.89 29.59
N ASN A 281 -15.34 -25.78 30.85
CA ASN A 281 -16.68 -25.30 31.19
C ASN A 281 -16.70 -23.85 31.70
N GLY A 282 -15.59 -23.13 31.57
CA GLY A 282 -15.48 -21.73 31.98
C GLY A 282 -15.88 -20.77 30.87
N PRO A 283 -15.88 -19.46 31.13
CA PRO A 283 -16.08 -18.45 30.09
C PRO A 283 -14.96 -18.50 29.06
N LEU A 284 -15.29 -18.24 27.81
CA LEU A 284 -14.28 -18.09 26.74
C LEU A 284 -13.31 -16.95 27.10
N ALA A 285 -12.03 -17.23 26.99
CA ALA A 285 -10.97 -16.27 27.21
C ALA A 285 -10.18 -16.08 25.90
N PRO A 286 -9.57 -14.92 25.68
CA PRO A 286 -8.70 -14.73 24.52
C PRO A 286 -7.60 -15.78 24.48
N TYR A 287 -7.45 -16.43 23.31
CA TYR A 287 -6.34 -17.34 23.02
C TYR A 287 -5.05 -16.56 22.80
N GLN A 288 -5.18 -15.44 22.10
CA GLN A 288 -4.13 -14.45 21.92
C GLN A 288 -4.69 -13.05 22.21
N ASP A 289 -3.89 -12.20 22.80
CA ASP A 289 -4.18 -10.77 23.03
C ASP A 289 -2.89 -9.99 22.82
N VAL A 290 -2.90 -9.10 21.85
CA VAL A 290 -1.78 -8.21 21.56
C VAL A 290 -2.27 -6.78 21.70
N ARG A 291 -1.70 -6.02 22.64
CA ARG A 291 -1.98 -4.60 22.82
C ARG A 291 -0.68 -3.83 22.92
N ALA A 292 -0.52 -2.88 22.04
CA ALA A 292 0.66 -2.01 22.03
C ALA A 292 0.28 -0.61 21.59
N ILE A 293 0.95 0.37 22.17
CA ILE A 293 0.96 1.76 21.70
C ILE A 293 2.42 2.15 21.58
N ASN A 294 2.87 2.37 20.35
CA ASN A 294 4.24 2.68 20.05
C ASN A 294 4.35 4.13 19.57
N PHE A 295 5.41 4.81 20.03
CA PHE A 295 5.79 6.12 19.56
C PHE A 295 7.24 6.06 19.12
N ASN A 296 7.50 6.31 17.87
CA ASN A 296 8.83 6.29 17.31
C ASN A 296 9.15 7.61 16.62
N THR A 297 10.30 8.20 16.92
CA THR A 297 10.80 9.38 16.24
C THR A 297 12.20 9.10 15.72
N ILE A 298 12.36 9.19 14.40
CA ILE A 298 13.63 8.93 13.72
C ILE A 298 14.08 10.22 13.06
N ASN A 299 15.34 10.56 13.28
CA ASN A 299 16.02 11.66 12.59
C ASN A 299 17.17 11.09 11.78
N ARG A 300 17.20 11.35 10.48
CA ARG A 300 18.20 10.82 9.58
C ARG A 300 18.81 11.93 8.74
N PHE A 301 20.14 11.94 8.66
CA PHE A 301 20.91 12.73 7.73
C PHE A 301 21.51 11.83 6.67
N SER A 302 21.40 12.22 5.42
CA SER A 302 22.03 11.53 4.30
C SER A 302 22.60 12.55 3.32
N GLY A 303 23.60 12.13 2.58
CA GLY A 303 24.21 12.95 1.56
C GLY A 303 24.76 12.09 0.45
N TYR A 304 25.01 12.70 -0.69
CA TYR A 304 25.64 12.05 -1.83
C TYR A 304 26.54 13.04 -2.57
N LEU A 305 27.53 12.48 -3.27
CA LEU A 305 28.39 13.18 -4.22
C LEU A 305 28.54 12.29 -5.46
N GLN A 306 28.26 12.82 -6.62
CA GLN A 306 28.40 12.11 -7.90
C GLN A 306 29.15 12.98 -8.90
N TRP A 307 30.14 12.39 -9.57
CA TRP A 307 30.81 12.96 -10.70
C TRP A 307 30.57 12.10 -11.92
N SER A 308 30.19 12.74 -13.02
CA SER A 308 29.99 12.10 -14.32
C SER A 308 30.79 12.82 -15.40
N ARG A 309 31.38 12.07 -16.32
CA ARG A 309 32.16 12.63 -17.43
C ARG A 309 31.79 12.00 -18.76
N LYS A 310 31.60 12.86 -19.76
CA LYS A 310 31.53 12.47 -21.16
C LYS A 310 32.94 12.39 -21.73
N ALA A 311 33.28 11.29 -22.39
CA ALA A 311 34.50 11.12 -23.15
C ALA A 311 34.15 10.80 -24.61
N TYR A 312 34.75 11.53 -25.52
CA TYR A 312 34.60 11.31 -26.96
C TYR A 312 35.81 10.50 -27.45
N LEU A 313 35.54 9.31 -27.99
CA LEU A 313 36.57 8.40 -28.53
C LEU A 313 36.21 8.12 -29.99
N GLY A 314 36.74 8.98 -30.88
CA GLY A 314 36.34 8.95 -32.29
C GLY A 314 34.84 9.27 -32.47
N THR A 315 34.10 8.36 -33.08
CA THR A 315 32.66 8.47 -33.27
C THR A 315 31.84 8.00 -32.07
N SER A 316 32.47 7.42 -31.04
CA SER A 316 31.80 6.86 -29.86
C SER A 316 31.80 7.84 -28.70
N VAL A 317 30.71 7.91 -27.96
CA VAL A 317 30.60 8.68 -26.72
C VAL A 317 30.48 7.71 -25.55
N LYS A 318 31.36 7.84 -24.55
CA LYS A 318 31.36 7.08 -23.32
C LYS A 318 31.03 7.98 -22.14
N TRP A 319 30.19 7.46 -21.23
CA TRP A 319 29.89 8.09 -19.96
C TRP A 319 30.54 7.32 -18.82
N TYR A 320 31.22 8.02 -17.95
CA TYR A 320 31.77 7.50 -16.73
C TYR A 320 31.06 8.19 -15.56
N THR A 321 30.59 7.42 -14.60
CA THR A 321 29.93 7.94 -13.39
C THR A 321 30.55 7.29 -12.18
N LEU A 322 30.99 8.11 -11.20
CA LEU A 322 31.42 7.71 -9.88
C LEU A 322 30.58 8.45 -8.87
N GLY A 323 30.14 7.73 -7.84
CA GLY A 323 29.29 8.33 -6.81
C GLY A 323 29.30 7.55 -5.50
N VAL A 324 29.10 8.30 -4.41
CA VAL A 324 28.94 7.79 -3.03
C VAL A 324 27.68 8.37 -2.41
#